data_e63e7b16e1e48aefba1ffd82a22eff7a
#
_entry.id   e63e7b16e1e48aefba1ffd82a22eff7a
#
_cell.length_a   1.000
_cell.length_b   1.000
_cell.length_c   1.000
_cell.angle_alpha   90.00
_cell.angle_beta   90.00
_cell.angle_gamma   90.00
#
_symmetry.space_group_name_H-M   'P 1'
#
loop_
_entity.id
_entity.type
_entity.pdbx_description
1 polymer ?
#
loop_
_entity_poly.entity_id
_entity_poly.type
_entity_poly.pdbx_seq_one_letter_code
_entity_poly.pdbx_strand_id
1 'polypeptide(L)'
;MPLSDPALRVLGSLLEKERTTPDAYPLSTQALVAACNQRTAREPVMDLHLREVEEGLQQLRDRGLAATVRASGERVPKHRQRFTEALSLTPREAAVMAVLMLRGQQTAGELRTRTERYVSFPDVEAVLGTLAGLAERPTPLVRNRGRRPGQSQDRWAQTLGGDEAAMRPRVRTPGDPEQGAEPHAGAQAESVDGGEGVSANASGGPAASQIQRLLERVEALERRVEALESEDA
;
A
#
# COMPACT_ATOMS: atom_id res chain seq x y z
N MET A 1 0.47 10.53 21.06
CA MET A 1 -0.54 10.58 19.98
C MET A 1 -0.21 9.53 18.92
N PRO A 2 -1.17 8.82 18.34
CA PRO A 2 -0.91 7.84 17.28
C PRO A 2 -0.38 8.52 15.99
N LEU A 3 0.27 7.74 15.12
CA LEU A 3 0.64 8.18 13.77
C LEU A 3 -0.61 8.25 12.89
N SER A 4 -0.68 9.25 12.02
CA SER A 4 -1.73 9.34 11.00
C SER A 4 -1.53 8.29 9.91
N ASP A 5 -2.60 7.98 9.16
CA ASP A 5 -2.52 7.05 8.03
C ASP A 5 -1.50 7.48 6.96
N PRO A 6 -1.41 8.76 6.57
CA PRO A 6 -0.33 9.23 5.70
C PRO A 6 1.06 8.99 6.31
N ALA A 7 1.26 9.24 7.61
CA ALA A 7 2.56 9.01 8.25
C ALA A 7 2.94 7.53 8.27
N LEU A 8 2.00 6.63 8.54
CA LEU A 8 2.22 5.18 8.46
C LEU A 8 2.57 4.74 7.04
N ARG A 9 1.85 5.26 6.03
CA ARG A 9 2.13 4.98 4.62
C ARG A 9 3.52 5.46 4.22
N VAL A 10 3.90 6.66 4.62
CA VAL A 10 5.23 7.23 4.40
C VAL A 10 6.31 6.37 5.03
N LEU A 11 6.16 6.01 6.31
CA LEU A 11 7.14 5.18 7.03
C LEU A 11 7.29 3.80 6.40
N GLY A 12 6.17 3.13 6.12
CA GLY A 12 6.17 1.84 5.43
C GLY A 12 6.83 1.90 4.06
N SER A 13 6.60 2.98 3.30
CA SER A 13 7.21 3.17 1.98
C SER A 13 8.72 3.43 2.08
N LEU A 14 9.19 4.17 3.08
CA LEU A 14 10.62 4.37 3.32
C LEU A 14 11.32 3.06 3.70
N LEU A 15 10.74 2.25 4.59
CA LEU A 15 11.25 0.93 4.97
C LEU A 15 11.31 -0.03 3.78
N GLU A 16 10.27 -0.04 2.95
CA GLU A 16 10.23 -0.86 1.74
C GLU A 16 11.34 -0.46 0.78
N LYS A 17 11.43 0.83 0.43
CA LYS A 17 12.35 1.32 -0.60
C LYS A 17 13.81 1.22 -0.20
N GLU A 18 14.13 1.35 1.08
CA GLU A 18 15.47 1.07 1.59
C GLU A 18 15.96 -0.34 1.24
N ARG A 19 15.05 -1.32 1.21
CA ARG A 19 15.39 -2.73 0.94
C ARG A 19 15.25 -3.11 -0.53
N THR A 20 14.24 -2.57 -1.21
CA THR A 20 13.91 -3.01 -2.58
C THR A 20 14.56 -2.17 -3.66
N THR A 21 14.95 -0.94 -3.37
CA THR A 21 15.60 -0.02 -4.32
C THR A 21 16.70 0.80 -3.62
N PRO A 22 17.74 0.16 -3.05
CA PRO A 22 18.78 0.85 -2.26
C PRO A 22 19.52 1.91 -3.07
N ASP A 23 19.75 1.70 -4.37
CA ASP A 23 20.44 2.67 -5.24
C ASP A 23 19.64 3.97 -5.42
N ALA A 24 18.33 3.93 -5.30
CA ALA A 24 17.45 5.10 -5.36
C ALA A 24 17.14 5.70 -3.97
N TYR A 25 17.67 5.13 -2.91
CA TYR A 25 17.44 5.55 -1.53
C TYR A 25 18.64 6.36 -1.00
N PRO A 26 18.45 7.44 -0.23
CA PRO A 26 17.19 8.04 0.28
C PRO A 26 16.31 8.68 -0.80
N LEU A 27 15.00 8.79 -0.53
CA LEU A 27 14.00 9.25 -1.52
C LEU A 27 13.83 10.78 -1.50
N SER A 28 13.70 11.39 -2.68
CA SER A 28 13.14 12.74 -2.79
C SER A 28 11.66 12.75 -2.39
N THR A 29 11.08 13.92 -2.07
CA THR A 29 9.65 14.02 -1.72
C THR A 29 8.76 13.50 -2.86
N GLN A 30 9.09 13.81 -4.12
CA GLN A 30 8.33 13.32 -5.29
C GLN A 30 8.39 11.80 -5.44
N ALA A 31 9.58 11.20 -5.27
CA ALA A 31 9.74 9.75 -5.29
C ALA A 31 8.97 9.09 -4.14
N LEU A 32 8.89 9.75 -2.98
CA LEU A 32 8.14 9.26 -1.83
C LEU A 32 6.63 9.34 -2.07
N VAL A 33 6.09 10.41 -2.67
CA VAL A 33 4.69 10.51 -3.10
C VAL A 33 4.35 9.35 -4.05
N ALA A 34 5.19 9.12 -5.07
CA ALA A 34 5.00 8.00 -5.99
C ALA A 34 5.05 6.64 -5.27
N ALA A 35 5.95 6.46 -4.30
CA ALA A 35 6.04 5.24 -3.51
C ALA A 35 4.81 5.02 -2.60
N CYS A 36 4.24 6.07 -2.03
CA CYS A 36 3.02 6.00 -1.21
C CYS A 36 1.79 5.58 -2.03
N ASN A 37 1.68 6.07 -3.26
CA ASN A 37 0.52 5.93 -4.14
C ASN A 37 0.63 4.73 -5.11
N GLN A 38 1.61 3.84 -4.92
CA GLN A 38 1.71 2.64 -5.75
C GLN A 38 0.43 1.82 -5.71
N ARG A 39 0.01 1.28 -6.85
CA ARG A 39 -1.18 0.41 -6.95
C ARG A 39 -0.93 -1.01 -6.45
N THR A 40 0.32 -1.45 -6.46
CA THR A 40 0.70 -2.78 -6.01
C THR A 40 1.37 -2.71 -4.64
N ALA A 41 1.24 -3.79 -3.86
CA ALA A 41 1.82 -3.90 -2.52
C ALA A 41 1.32 -2.84 -1.52
N ARG A 42 0.15 -2.28 -1.75
CA ARG A 42 -0.56 -1.31 -0.89
C ARG A 42 -2.00 -1.77 -0.65
N GLU A 43 -2.43 -1.73 0.60
CA GLU A 43 -3.79 -2.03 0.98
C GLU A 43 -4.18 -1.14 2.17
N PRO A 44 -5.10 -0.25 1.93
CA PRO A 44 -5.69 0.09 0.64
C PRO A 44 -4.73 0.86 -0.27
N VAL A 45 -5.06 0.96 -1.55
CA VAL A 45 -4.42 1.94 -2.44
C VAL A 45 -4.84 3.33 -1.98
N MET A 46 -3.88 4.25 -1.87
CA MET A 46 -4.12 5.65 -1.48
C MET A 46 -3.74 6.57 -2.64
N ASP A 47 -4.32 7.77 -2.62
CA ASP A 47 -3.96 8.87 -3.53
C ASP A 47 -3.60 10.09 -2.68
N LEU A 48 -2.43 10.03 -2.06
CA LEU A 48 -1.93 11.08 -1.19
C LEU A 48 -1.34 12.21 -2.02
N HIS A 49 -1.78 13.44 -1.74
CA HIS A 49 -1.17 14.63 -2.29
C HIS A 49 0.19 14.93 -1.61
N LEU A 50 1.00 15.73 -2.28
CA LEU A 50 2.31 16.17 -1.77
C LEU A 50 2.24 16.66 -0.32
N ARG A 51 1.24 17.51 -0.02
CA ARG A 51 1.04 18.09 1.31
C ARG A 51 0.82 17.03 2.39
N GLU A 52 0.01 16.00 2.12
CA GLU A 52 -0.26 14.92 3.09
C GLU A 52 0.99 14.09 3.37
N VAL A 53 1.83 13.88 2.34
CA VAL A 53 3.12 13.18 2.49
C VAL A 53 4.10 14.04 3.30
N GLU A 54 4.14 15.36 3.09
CA GLU A 54 4.97 16.28 3.86
C GLU A 54 4.52 16.39 5.32
N GLU A 55 3.22 16.42 5.60
CA GLU A 55 2.65 16.40 6.95
C GLU A 55 2.99 15.06 7.65
N GLY A 56 2.87 13.94 6.94
CA GLY A 56 3.29 12.63 7.44
C GLY A 56 4.79 12.55 7.74
N LEU A 57 5.63 13.07 6.85
CA LEU A 57 7.07 13.19 7.07
C LEU A 57 7.40 14.07 8.29
N GLN A 58 6.71 15.20 8.45
CA GLN A 58 6.91 16.08 9.60
C GLN A 58 6.60 15.34 10.90
N GLN A 59 5.44 14.65 10.95
CA GLN A 59 5.05 13.85 12.11
C GLN A 59 6.07 12.77 12.48
N LEU A 60 6.70 12.14 11.48
CA LEU A 60 7.76 11.15 11.68
C LEU A 60 9.07 11.80 12.17
N ARG A 61 9.44 12.96 11.64
CA ARG A 61 10.64 13.69 12.09
C ARG A 61 10.52 14.15 13.53
N ASP A 62 9.37 14.69 13.93
CA ASP A 62 9.10 15.13 15.29
C ASP A 62 9.24 14.00 16.32
N ARG A 63 9.12 12.74 15.87
CA ARG A 63 9.31 11.55 16.70
C ARG A 63 10.65 10.85 16.50
N GLY A 64 11.54 11.43 15.71
CA GLY A 64 12.82 10.81 15.40
C GLY A 64 12.76 9.54 14.54
N LEU A 65 11.63 9.27 13.88
CA LEU A 65 11.39 8.06 13.07
C LEU A 65 11.78 8.22 11.59
N ALA A 66 12.01 9.46 11.14
CA ALA A 66 12.55 9.78 9.84
C ALA A 66 13.54 10.94 9.93
N ALA A 67 14.39 11.08 8.92
CA ALA A 67 15.32 12.20 8.79
C ALA A 67 15.33 12.71 7.34
N THR A 68 15.55 14.02 7.22
CA THR A 68 15.87 14.64 5.94
C THR A 68 17.37 14.77 5.83
N VAL A 69 17.95 14.31 4.73
CA VAL A 69 19.37 14.38 4.44
C VAL A 69 19.61 15.21 3.17
N ARG A 70 20.72 15.93 3.14
CA ARG A 70 21.22 16.64 1.95
C ARG A 70 22.67 16.22 1.76
N ALA A 71 22.96 15.59 0.63
CA ALA A 71 24.34 15.35 0.27
C ALA A 71 24.97 16.66 -0.25
N SER A 72 26.27 16.81 -0.04
CA SER A 72 27.02 17.97 -0.56
C SER A 72 26.89 18.02 -2.08
N GLY A 73 26.40 19.16 -2.62
CA GLY A 73 26.12 19.34 -4.05
C GLY A 73 24.71 18.94 -4.50
N GLU A 74 23.90 18.27 -3.70
CA GLU A 74 22.49 17.96 -4.03
C GLU A 74 21.56 19.13 -3.67
N ARG A 75 20.78 19.59 -4.64
CA ARG A 75 19.79 20.66 -4.46
C ARG A 75 18.48 20.18 -3.82
N VAL A 76 18.13 18.93 -4.00
CA VAL A 76 16.85 18.37 -3.56
C VAL A 76 17.05 17.60 -2.24
N PRO A 77 16.29 17.94 -1.19
CA PRO A 77 16.32 17.17 0.06
C PRO A 77 15.81 15.75 -0.17
N LYS A 78 16.47 14.79 0.46
CA LYS A 78 16.05 13.37 0.45
C LYS A 78 15.67 12.93 1.84
N HIS A 79 14.82 11.92 1.94
CA HIS A 79 14.24 11.41 3.17
C HIS A 79 14.62 9.96 3.40
N ARG A 80 15.01 9.64 4.63
CA ARG A 80 15.29 8.27 5.07
C ARG A 80 14.53 7.94 6.35
N GLN A 81 14.26 6.67 6.55
CA GLN A 81 13.72 6.17 7.81
C GLN A 81 14.82 6.14 8.88
N ARG A 82 14.43 6.31 10.13
CA ARG A 82 15.23 6.07 11.34
C ARG A 82 14.54 5.10 12.31
N PHE A 83 13.42 4.54 11.89
CA PHE A 83 12.57 3.67 12.71
C PHE A 83 13.32 2.43 13.20
N THR A 84 14.11 1.80 12.32
CA THR A 84 14.92 0.63 12.68
C THR A 84 15.99 0.97 13.70
N GLU A 85 16.66 2.09 13.53
CA GLU A 85 17.69 2.61 14.44
C GLU A 85 17.06 3.03 15.78
N ALA A 86 16.01 3.86 15.75
CA ALA A 86 15.36 4.41 16.93
C ALA A 86 14.74 3.34 17.84
N LEU A 87 14.27 2.23 17.28
CA LEU A 87 13.65 1.13 18.04
C LEU A 87 14.52 -0.13 18.09
N SER A 88 15.75 -0.08 17.61
CA SER A 88 16.67 -1.23 17.57
C SER A 88 16.02 -2.48 16.97
N LEU A 89 15.43 -2.33 15.78
CA LEU A 89 14.73 -3.42 15.11
C LEU A 89 15.70 -4.27 14.28
N THR A 90 15.52 -5.57 14.36
CA THR A 90 16.16 -6.52 13.45
C THR A 90 15.62 -6.37 12.02
N PRO A 91 16.33 -6.86 10.99
CA PRO A 91 15.82 -6.85 9.62
C PRO A 91 14.47 -7.56 9.45
N ARG A 92 14.21 -8.65 10.18
CA ARG A 92 12.95 -9.39 10.17
C ARG A 92 11.81 -8.58 10.80
N GLU A 93 12.04 -7.95 11.95
CA GLU A 93 11.07 -7.08 12.59
C GLU A 93 10.71 -5.89 11.69
N ALA A 94 11.70 -5.23 11.10
CA ALA A 94 11.48 -4.12 10.18
C ALA A 94 10.66 -4.52 8.93
N ALA A 95 10.90 -5.71 8.38
CA ALA A 95 10.16 -6.26 7.25
C ALA A 95 8.68 -6.52 7.60
N VAL A 96 8.43 -7.15 8.76
CA VAL A 96 7.07 -7.36 9.28
C VAL A 96 6.35 -6.03 9.47
N MET A 97 6.99 -5.05 10.11
CA MET A 97 6.41 -3.73 10.35
C MET A 97 6.11 -3.01 9.03
N ALA A 98 7.00 -3.08 8.03
CA ALA A 98 6.77 -2.49 6.72
C ALA A 98 5.52 -3.06 6.05
N VAL A 99 5.35 -4.39 6.04
CA VAL A 99 4.16 -5.05 5.46
C VAL A 99 2.89 -4.64 6.21
N LEU A 100 2.91 -4.64 7.55
CA LEU A 100 1.74 -4.26 8.36
C LEU A 100 1.33 -2.79 8.15
N MET A 101 2.29 -1.87 7.97
CA MET A 101 2.01 -0.46 7.68
C MET A 101 1.49 -0.25 6.26
N LEU A 102 1.96 -1.03 5.28
CA LEU A 102 1.59 -0.87 3.88
C LEU A 102 0.30 -1.61 3.51
N ARG A 103 -0.02 -2.72 4.20
CA ARG A 103 -1.12 -3.63 3.84
C ARG A 103 -2.13 -3.90 4.96
N GLY A 104 -1.98 -3.21 6.11
CA GLY A 104 -2.87 -3.44 7.24
C GLY A 104 -2.70 -4.83 7.87
N GLN A 105 -3.77 -5.36 8.42
CA GLN A 105 -3.76 -6.62 9.16
C GLN A 105 -3.42 -7.82 8.29
N GLN A 106 -2.50 -8.67 8.79
CA GLN A 106 -2.01 -9.84 8.08
C GLN A 106 -2.02 -11.08 8.98
N THR A 107 -2.21 -12.26 8.40
CA THR A 107 -1.88 -13.54 9.05
C THR A 107 -0.38 -13.79 9.01
N ALA A 108 0.14 -14.69 9.83
CA ALA A 108 1.56 -15.06 9.81
C ALA A 108 1.99 -15.66 8.46
N GLY A 109 1.11 -16.43 7.80
CA GLY A 109 1.36 -16.96 6.47
C GLY A 109 1.43 -15.86 5.39
N GLU A 110 0.52 -14.88 5.44
CA GLU A 110 0.56 -13.71 4.55
C GLU A 110 1.84 -12.88 4.77
N LEU A 111 2.26 -12.70 6.03
CA LEU A 111 3.50 -11.99 6.35
C LEU A 111 4.72 -12.72 5.78
N ARG A 112 4.81 -14.06 5.95
CA ARG A 112 5.91 -14.84 5.39
C ARG A 112 6.06 -14.59 3.88
N THR A 113 4.98 -14.72 3.12
CA THR A 113 5.00 -14.51 1.66
C THR A 113 5.34 -13.08 1.27
N ARG A 114 4.77 -12.09 1.99
CA ARG A 114 4.89 -10.67 1.63
C ARG A 114 6.21 -10.03 2.06
N THR A 115 6.91 -10.62 3.03
CA THR A 115 8.24 -10.16 3.46
C THR A 115 9.37 -10.73 2.61
N GLU A 116 9.14 -11.74 1.78
CA GLU A 116 10.17 -12.46 1.01
C GLU A 116 11.09 -11.50 0.21
N ARG A 117 10.52 -10.43 -0.33
CA ARG A 117 11.28 -9.41 -1.09
C ARG A 117 12.14 -8.49 -0.21
N TYR A 118 12.01 -8.54 1.12
CA TYR A 118 12.82 -7.77 2.07
C TYR A 118 13.79 -8.67 2.81
N VAL A 119 13.27 -9.78 3.32
CA VAL A 119 14.00 -10.78 4.09
C VAL A 119 13.22 -12.10 4.05
N SER A 120 13.91 -13.21 3.88
CA SER A 120 13.29 -14.54 3.92
C SER A 120 13.07 -15.01 5.36
N PHE A 121 11.93 -15.67 5.58
CA PHE A 121 11.63 -16.44 6.78
C PHE A 121 11.62 -17.94 6.44
N PRO A 122 12.29 -18.79 7.21
CA PRO A 122 12.34 -20.23 6.90
C PRO A 122 10.95 -20.88 6.94
N ASP A 123 10.13 -20.49 7.90
CA ASP A 123 8.80 -21.02 8.14
C ASP A 123 7.86 -19.98 8.79
N VAL A 124 6.62 -20.37 9.02
CA VAL A 124 5.61 -19.52 9.67
C VAL A 124 5.92 -19.34 11.16
N GLU A 125 6.56 -20.32 11.80
CA GLU A 125 6.92 -20.27 13.21
C GLU A 125 7.93 -19.14 13.48
N ALA A 126 8.90 -18.96 12.60
CA ALA A 126 9.86 -17.85 12.68
C ALA A 126 9.18 -16.48 12.55
N VAL A 127 8.07 -16.38 11.78
CA VAL A 127 7.26 -15.17 11.73
C VAL A 127 6.51 -14.96 13.04
N LEU A 128 5.91 -16.02 13.59
CA LEU A 128 5.20 -15.95 14.87
C LEU A 128 6.14 -15.55 16.01
N GLY A 129 7.36 -16.10 16.07
CA GLY A 129 8.38 -15.70 17.03
C GLY A 129 8.76 -14.22 16.92
N THR A 130 8.89 -13.72 15.66
CA THR A 130 9.14 -12.28 15.43
C THR A 130 7.97 -11.41 15.88
N LEU A 131 6.73 -11.83 15.63
CA LEU A 131 5.53 -11.12 16.07
C LEU A 131 5.40 -11.12 17.60
N ALA A 132 5.70 -12.24 18.26
CA ALA A 132 5.72 -12.34 19.72
C ALA A 132 6.74 -11.35 20.31
N GLY A 133 7.98 -11.33 19.80
CA GLY A 133 8.99 -10.38 20.24
C GLY A 133 8.57 -8.92 20.06
N LEU A 134 7.91 -8.57 18.96
CA LEU A 134 7.37 -7.21 18.73
C LEU A 134 6.19 -6.88 19.66
N ALA A 135 5.39 -7.87 20.05
CA ALA A 135 4.24 -7.70 20.95
C ALA A 135 4.66 -7.59 22.44
N GLU A 136 5.76 -8.23 22.83
CA GLU A 136 6.28 -8.27 24.20
C GLU A 136 7.15 -7.06 24.56
N ARG A 137 7.40 -6.15 23.62
CA ARG A 137 8.18 -4.94 23.90
C ARG A 137 7.48 -4.07 24.96
N PRO A 138 8.22 -3.28 25.76
CA PRO A 138 7.63 -2.35 26.75
C PRO A 138 6.57 -1.44 26.14
N THR A 139 6.75 -1.05 24.88
CA THR A 139 5.71 -0.46 24.03
C THR A 139 5.49 -1.41 22.86
N PRO A 140 4.42 -2.22 22.89
CA PRO A 140 4.12 -3.18 21.83
C PRO A 140 3.99 -2.51 20.48
N LEU A 141 4.67 -3.06 19.47
CA LEU A 141 4.62 -2.55 18.09
C LEU A 141 3.59 -3.27 17.24
N VAL A 142 3.18 -4.45 17.66
CA VAL A 142 2.12 -5.23 17.02
C VAL A 142 1.15 -5.79 18.05
N ARG A 143 -0.06 -6.14 17.59
CA ARG A 143 -1.08 -6.78 18.40
C ARG A 143 -1.75 -7.89 17.61
N ASN A 144 -1.99 -9.04 18.28
CA ASN A 144 -2.88 -10.08 17.77
C ASN A 144 -4.33 -9.57 17.87
N ARG A 145 -5.07 -9.62 16.76
CA ARG A 145 -6.47 -9.18 16.64
C ARG A 145 -7.44 -10.35 16.63
N GLY A 146 -6.92 -11.57 16.79
CA GLY A 146 -7.71 -12.79 16.70
C GLY A 146 -8.14 -13.09 15.26
N ARG A 147 -9.07 -14.03 15.16
CA ARG A 147 -9.63 -14.52 13.90
C ARG A 147 -10.83 -13.68 13.48
N ARG A 148 -10.96 -13.43 12.19
CA ARG A 148 -12.21 -12.88 11.65
C ARG A 148 -13.24 -14.01 11.50
N PRO A 149 -14.56 -13.71 11.52
CA PRO A 149 -15.59 -14.69 11.24
C PRO A 149 -15.30 -15.42 9.92
N GLY A 150 -15.36 -16.77 9.93
CA GLY A 150 -15.06 -17.61 8.76
C GLY A 150 -13.57 -17.80 8.44
N GLN A 151 -12.65 -17.29 9.25
CA GLN A 151 -11.20 -17.47 9.06
C GLN A 151 -10.60 -18.37 10.14
N SER A 152 -9.63 -19.21 9.73
CA SER A 152 -8.95 -20.17 10.62
C SER A 152 -7.72 -19.61 11.31
N GLN A 153 -7.16 -18.48 10.84
CA GLN A 153 -5.90 -17.92 11.31
C GLN A 153 -6.06 -16.55 11.97
N ASP A 154 -5.28 -16.32 13.02
CA ASP A 154 -5.19 -15.02 13.68
C ASP A 154 -4.55 -13.98 12.78
N ARG A 155 -5.02 -12.73 12.93
CA ARG A 155 -4.46 -11.57 12.23
C ARG A 155 -3.72 -10.67 13.19
N TRP A 156 -2.63 -10.12 12.71
CA TRP A 156 -1.76 -9.20 13.42
C TRP A 156 -1.82 -7.82 12.79
N ALA A 157 -1.84 -6.81 13.64
CA ALA A 157 -1.85 -5.40 13.23
C ALA A 157 -0.73 -4.64 13.95
N GLN A 158 -0.19 -3.60 13.31
CA GLN A 158 0.69 -2.65 13.98
C GLN A 158 -0.12 -1.77 14.95
N THR A 159 0.55 -1.19 15.96
CA THR A 159 -0.07 -0.38 17.02
C THR A 159 0.23 1.13 16.91
N LEU A 160 1.09 1.53 15.99
CA LEU A 160 1.59 2.90 15.87
C LEU A 160 0.50 3.91 15.47
N GLY A 161 -0.51 3.47 14.73
CA GLY A 161 -1.63 4.30 14.25
C GLY A 161 -2.81 4.42 15.21
N GLY A 162 -2.77 3.77 16.39
CA GLY A 162 -3.91 3.73 17.31
C GLY A 162 -4.93 2.65 16.95
N ASP A 163 -6.21 2.88 17.24
CA ASP A 163 -7.25 1.89 17.04
C ASP A 163 -7.52 1.60 15.56
N GLU A 164 -7.84 0.32 15.27
CA GLU A 164 -8.06 -0.23 13.94
C GLU A 164 -9.09 0.52 13.08
N ALA A 165 -10.08 1.16 13.73
CA ALA A 165 -11.09 1.95 13.05
C ALA A 165 -10.52 3.23 12.40
N ALA A 166 -9.45 3.78 12.97
CA ALA A 166 -8.74 4.94 12.42
C ALA A 166 -7.82 4.55 11.26
N MET A 167 -7.49 3.25 11.10
CA MET A 167 -6.55 2.74 10.11
C MET A 167 -7.19 2.18 8.84
N ARG A 168 -8.49 2.36 8.65
CA ARG A 168 -9.14 2.12 7.35
C ARG A 168 -9.20 3.45 6.60
N PRO A 169 -8.26 3.73 5.67
CA PRO A 169 -8.48 4.79 4.72
C PRO A 169 -9.80 4.50 4.01
N ARG A 170 -10.67 5.49 3.90
CA ARG A 170 -11.84 5.38 3.06
C ARG A 170 -11.35 5.15 1.64
N VAL A 171 -11.52 3.94 1.13
CA VAL A 171 -11.42 3.68 -0.30
C VAL A 171 -12.53 4.52 -0.93
N ARG A 172 -12.18 5.66 -1.52
CA ARG A 172 -13.07 6.35 -2.45
C ARG A 172 -13.19 5.46 -3.66
N THR A 173 -14.23 4.66 -3.71
CA THR A 173 -14.68 4.05 -4.95
C THR A 173 -15.19 5.16 -5.86
N PRO A 174 -14.81 5.22 -7.14
CA PRO A 174 -15.46 6.10 -8.10
C PRO A 174 -16.96 5.71 -8.15
N GLY A 175 -17.82 6.55 -7.53
CA GLY A 175 -19.26 6.30 -7.45
C GLY A 175 -19.91 6.49 -6.08
N ASP A 176 -19.17 6.78 -5.01
CA ASP A 176 -19.77 7.10 -3.73
C ASP A 176 -20.37 8.53 -3.77
N PRO A 177 -21.68 8.69 -3.46
CA PRO A 177 -22.33 10.01 -3.43
C PRO A 177 -21.74 10.85 -2.30
N GLU A 178 -21.49 12.11 -2.57
CA GLU A 178 -21.13 13.11 -1.57
C GLU A 178 -22.19 13.17 -0.47
N GLN A 179 -21.90 12.64 0.71
CA GLN A 179 -22.68 12.93 1.91
C GLN A 179 -22.17 14.24 2.50
N GLY A 180 -22.88 15.34 2.20
CA GLY A 180 -22.58 16.63 2.78
C GLY A 180 -23.16 17.82 2.02
N ALA A 181 -24.41 17.75 1.58
CA ALA A 181 -25.19 18.94 1.30
C ALA A 181 -26.64 18.68 1.73
N GLU A 182 -27.11 19.38 2.76
CA GLU A 182 -28.51 19.39 3.13
C GLU A 182 -29.36 19.94 1.99
N PRO A 183 -30.57 19.40 1.75
CA PRO A 183 -31.42 19.88 0.68
C PRO A 183 -32.13 21.17 1.10
N HIS A 184 -31.80 22.30 0.50
CA HIS A 184 -32.71 23.43 0.46
C HIS A 184 -33.84 23.09 -0.50
N ALA A 185 -35.04 23.03 0.07
CA ALA A 185 -36.32 22.93 -0.62
C ALA A 185 -36.60 24.15 -1.49
N GLY A 186 -37.11 23.90 -2.68
CA GLY A 186 -37.83 24.93 -3.41
C GLY A 186 -37.92 24.75 -4.91
N ALA A 187 -39.13 24.39 -5.34
CA ALA A 187 -39.81 24.74 -6.58
C ALA A 187 -39.64 23.88 -7.86
N GLN A 188 -40.68 23.07 -8.05
CA GLN A 188 -41.63 23.04 -9.18
C GLN A 188 -41.16 22.59 -10.57
N ALA A 189 -41.79 21.49 -10.91
CA ALA A 189 -42.27 20.92 -12.14
C ALA A 189 -42.20 21.71 -13.45
N GLU A 190 -41.80 21.03 -14.52
CA GLU A 190 -42.61 20.93 -15.74
C GLU A 190 -42.21 19.70 -16.54
N SER A 191 -43.24 18.97 -16.92
CA SER A 191 -43.26 17.78 -17.76
C SER A 191 -43.24 18.16 -19.24
N VAL A 192 -42.49 17.43 -20.10
CA VAL A 192 -42.91 17.17 -21.49
C VAL A 192 -42.39 15.81 -21.94
N ASP A 193 -43.32 15.11 -22.45
CA ASP A 193 -43.51 13.85 -23.12
C ASP A 193 -42.63 13.68 -24.42
N GLY A 194 -42.35 12.41 -24.77
CA GLY A 194 -42.17 12.04 -26.18
C GLY A 194 -41.01 11.14 -26.58
N GLY A 195 -41.25 9.85 -26.78
CA GLY A 195 -40.88 9.17 -28.02
C GLY A 195 -39.69 8.21 -28.06
N GLU A 196 -40.01 6.94 -27.96
CA GLU A 196 -39.53 5.77 -28.74
C GLU A 196 -38.13 5.77 -29.42
N GLY A 197 -37.39 4.68 -29.23
CA GLY A 197 -36.33 4.29 -30.14
C GLY A 197 -35.40 3.19 -29.64
N VAL A 198 -35.79 1.93 -29.85
CA VAL A 198 -35.00 0.70 -29.66
C VAL A 198 -33.76 0.74 -30.55
N SER A 199 -32.57 0.51 -30.01
CA SER A 199 -31.54 -0.25 -30.74
C SER A 199 -30.49 -0.83 -29.79
N ALA A 200 -30.40 -2.15 -29.81
CA ALA A 200 -29.34 -2.92 -29.22
C ALA A 200 -28.03 -2.67 -29.97
N ASN A 201 -26.97 -2.30 -29.26
CA ASN A 201 -25.64 -2.51 -29.76
C ASN A 201 -24.69 -2.92 -28.65
N ALA A 202 -24.20 -4.14 -28.73
CA ALA A 202 -23.21 -4.72 -27.86
C ALA A 202 -21.88 -4.04 -28.08
N SER A 203 -21.44 -3.23 -27.12
CA SER A 203 -20.11 -2.65 -27.10
C SER A 203 -19.33 -3.25 -25.93
N GLY A 204 -18.40 -4.15 -26.27
CA GLY A 204 -17.44 -4.67 -25.32
C GLY A 204 -16.69 -3.52 -24.63
N GLY A 205 -16.78 -3.46 -23.31
CA GLY A 205 -16.14 -2.42 -22.52
C GLY A 205 -14.59 -2.44 -22.64
N PRO A 206 -13.89 -1.39 -22.18
CA PRO A 206 -12.44 -1.24 -22.30
C PRO A 206 -11.64 -2.42 -21.75
N ALA A 207 -12.19 -3.20 -20.82
CA ALA A 207 -11.61 -4.42 -20.28
C ALA A 207 -11.55 -5.57 -21.31
N ALA A 208 -12.57 -5.74 -22.15
CA ALA A 208 -12.60 -6.79 -23.19
C ALA A 208 -11.54 -6.53 -24.25
N SER A 209 -11.36 -5.28 -24.67
CA SER A 209 -10.32 -4.88 -25.62
C SER A 209 -8.90 -5.05 -25.05
N GLN A 210 -8.73 -4.91 -23.76
CA GLN A 210 -7.45 -5.09 -23.08
C GLN A 210 -7.09 -6.57 -22.95
N ILE A 211 -8.06 -7.43 -22.66
CA ILE A 211 -7.89 -8.88 -22.63
C ILE A 211 -7.53 -9.40 -24.03
N GLN A 212 -8.20 -8.94 -25.06
CA GLN A 212 -7.92 -9.31 -26.45
C GLN A 212 -6.46 -9.00 -26.84
N ARG A 213 -5.97 -7.79 -26.53
CA ARG A 213 -4.57 -7.40 -26.80
C ARG A 213 -3.55 -8.22 -26.01
N LEU A 214 -3.89 -8.66 -24.79
CA LEU A 214 -3.03 -9.52 -23.98
C LEU A 214 -2.94 -10.93 -24.58
N LEU A 215 -4.05 -11.49 -25.04
CA LEU A 215 -4.08 -12.79 -25.72
C LEU A 215 -3.24 -12.77 -27.01
N GLU A 216 -3.41 -11.76 -27.86
CA GLU A 216 -2.61 -11.60 -29.08
C GLU A 216 -1.11 -11.50 -28.78
N ARG A 217 -0.75 -10.85 -27.68
CA ARG A 217 0.65 -10.72 -27.26
C ARG A 217 1.24 -12.01 -26.72
N VAL A 218 0.46 -12.83 -26.03
CA VAL A 218 0.85 -14.17 -25.57
C VAL A 218 1.10 -15.07 -26.76
N GLU A 219 0.18 -15.16 -27.72
CA GLU A 219 0.36 -15.95 -28.94
C GLU A 219 1.58 -15.52 -29.80
N ALA A 220 1.89 -14.21 -29.81
CA ALA A 220 3.07 -13.71 -30.50
C ALA A 220 4.37 -14.09 -29.79
N LEU A 221 4.38 -14.16 -28.47
CA LEU A 221 5.51 -14.60 -27.68
C LEU A 221 5.73 -16.12 -27.79
N GLU A 222 4.67 -16.91 -27.77
CA GLU A 222 4.73 -18.36 -27.96
C GLU A 222 5.35 -18.73 -29.30
N ARG A 223 4.88 -18.10 -30.38
CA ARG A 223 5.48 -18.28 -31.74
C ARG A 223 6.96 -17.91 -31.80
N ARG A 224 7.36 -16.91 -31.03
CA ARG A 224 8.76 -16.46 -31.02
C ARG A 224 9.65 -17.40 -30.22
N VAL A 225 9.14 -18.00 -29.15
CA VAL A 225 9.83 -19.07 -28.40
C VAL A 225 10.00 -20.30 -29.27
N GLU A 226 8.95 -20.74 -29.94
CA GLU A 226 8.98 -21.91 -30.83
C GLU A 226 9.96 -21.73 -32.01
N ALA A 227 10.06 -20.50 -32.54
CA ALA A 227 11.05 -20.16 -33.57
C ALA A 227 12.49 -20.23 -33.04
N LEU A 228 12.75 -19.75 -31.84
CA LEU A 228 14.09 -19.82 -31.21
C LEU A 228 14.49 -21.24 -30.85
N GLU A 229 13.55 -22.05 -30.35
CA GLU A 229 13.81 -23.46 -30.06
C GLU A 229 14.08 -24.31 -31.31
N SER A 230 13.56 -23.89 -32.48
CA SER A 230 13.79 -24.54 -33.76
C SER A 230 15.11 -24.12 -34.43
N GLU A 231 15.70 -22.97 -34.04
CA GLU A 231 17.02 -22.51 -34.51
C GLU A 231 18.19 -23.14 -33.74
N ASP A 232 17.95 -23.66 -32.54
CA ASP A 232 18.94 -24.28 -31.67
C ASP A 232 18.99 -25.84 -31.79
N ALA A 233 18.18 -26.45 -32.67
CA ALA A 233 18.10 -27.90 -32.92
C ALA A 233 18.75 -28.25 -34.26
#